data_776125971e2a06f33f634a6ba9ebeab0
#
_entry.id   776125971e2a06f33f634a6ba9ebeab0
#
_cell.length_a   1.000
_cell.length_b   1.000
_cell.length_c   1.000
_cell.angle_alpha   90.00
_cell.angle_beta   90.00
_cell.angle_gamma   90.00
#
_symmetry.space_group_name_H-M   'P 1'
#
loop_
_entity.id
_entity.type
_entity.pdbx_description
1 polymer ?
#
loop_
_entity_poly.entity_id
_entity_poly.type
_entity_poly.pdbx_seq_one_letter_code
_entity_poly.pdbx_strand_id
1 'polypeptide(L)'
;MLREASIKRIKELFWEFQNIRSGISYEILDDGVKFSIDGKERTLTGFDALTNNEMKSLIYKEFLKEGISLPWGILTGIKPLKLYAKADDKEAFKEKFFVSDEKFELMERTFKNQHLNFEPKYSLYIHIPFCKGICSYCSFYTNDITKKAYDFTKYIDTVIDEMKIESKIRDISEPDSIYIGGGTPSAIDKANTQRLLKYINENYKFKELTFECGRADTMEKELLDILDKYGVSRICINPQTMNEETLKRVHRNAGLDELYKVYELARGYDFDINMDLIIGLEGEKRDDYINSVKKLISMRPESITIHNLALKRRAVLAQNDFKLENIDLSKEIYAGLYEAGYEPYYMYRQKMTNSNLENVAFSLRGRASIYNVISMNDLTSIYAFGAGAVSKYIDKDNLERKFNYKDIDLYIKNVYNKDI
;
A
#
# COMPACT_ATOMS: atom_id res chain seq x y z
N MET A 1 -31.45 -18.87 4.32
CA MET A 1 -30.55 -18.05 5.18
C MET A 1 -29.30 -17.70 4.41
N LEU A 2 -28.96 -16.44 4.33
CA LEU A 2 -27.78 -15.96 3.58
C LEU A 2 -26.46 -16.51 4.18
N ARG A 3 -25.52 -16.85 3.29
CA ARG A 3 -24.16 -17.26 3.70
C ARG A 3 -23.43 -16.09 4.36
N GLU A 4 -22.60 -16.34 5.36
CA GLU A 4 -21.80 -15.31 6.06
C GLU A 4 -20.98 -14.45 5.08
N ALA A 5 -20.40 -15.07 4.05
CA ALA A 5 -19.67 -14.37 3.00
C ALA A 5 -20.55 -13.38 2.22
N SER A 6 -21.81 -13.74 1.94
CA SER A 6 -22.78 -12.88 1.24
C SER A 6 -23.18 -11.69 2.10
N ILE A 7 -23.48 -11.94 3.38
CA ILE A 7 -23.78 -10.88 4.36
C ILE A 7 -22.65 -9.87 4.43
N LYS A 8 -21.40 -10.35 4.50
CA LYS A 8 -20.23 -9.48 4.51
C LYS A 8 -20.15 -8.59 3.26
N ARG A 9 -20.42 -9.13 2.06
CA ARG A 9 -20.37 -8.38 0.80
C ARG A 9 -21.47 -7.34 0.68
N ILE A 10 -22.66 -7.64 1.18
CA ILE A 10 -23.77 -6.67 1.25
C ILE A 10 -23.40 -5.53 2.21
N LYS A 11 -22.90 -5.84 3.41
CA LYS A 11 -22.45 -4.82 4.37
C LYS A 11 -21.35 -3.92 3.81
N GLU A 12 -20.39 -4.49 3.05
CA GLU A 12 -19.35 -3.72 2.37
C GLU A 12 -19.93 -2.71 1.37
N LEU A 13 -20.93 -3.11 0.58
CA LEU A 13 -21.58 -2.21 -0.39
C LEU A 13 -22.36 -1.09 0.30
N PHE A 14 -23.16 -1.41 1.32
CA PHE A 14 -23.91 -0.38 2.07
C PHE A 14 -22.97 0.60 2.78
N TRP A 15 -21.86 0.10 3.33
CA TRP A 15 -20.85 0.96 3.93
C TRP A 15 -20.29 1.98 2.93
N GLU A 16 -20.04 1.58 1.67
CA GLU A 16 -19.58 2.51 0.63
C GLU A 16 -20.63 3.57 0.32
N PHE A 17 -21.92 3.22 0.26
CA PHE A 17 -23.00 4.18 0.06
C PHE A 17 -23.16 5.14 1.24
N GLN A 18 -23.07 4.64 2.47
CA GLN A 18 -23.19 5.46 3.69
C GLN A 18 -22.04 6.47 3.82
N ASN A 19 -20.86 6.17 3.28
CA ASN A 19 -19.75 7.10 3.26
C ASN A 19 -19.94 8.30 2.34
N ILE A 20 -20.72 8.16 1.27
CA ILE A 20 -20.96 9.25 0.32
C ILE A 20 -22.26 10.00 0.58
N ARG A 21 -23.19 9.40 1.31
CA ARG A 21 -24.50 10.00 1.59
C ARG A 21 -25.06 9.59 2.94
N SER A 22 -25.51 10.57 3.73
CA SER A 22 -26.33 10.35 4.93
C SER A 22 -27.76 9.90 4.55
N GLY A 23 -28.53 9.41 5.52
CA GLY A 23 -29.94 9.00 5.29
C GLY A 23 -30.08 7.58 4.72
N ILE A 24 -29.02 6.79 4.67
CA ILE A 24 -29.05 5.40 4.24
C ILE A 24 -28.99 4.49 5.47
N SER A 25 -29.98 3.61 5.63
CA SER A 25 -30.01 2.55 6.63
C SER A 25 -30.36 1.21 5.99
N TYR A 26 -29.97 0.11 6.63
CA TYR A 26 -30.29 -1.23 6.12
C TYR A 26 -30.37 -2.27 7.24
N GLU A 27 -31.12 -3.33 6.96
CA GLU A 27 -31.28 -4.53 7.77
C GLU A 27 -31.10 -5.76 6.87
N ILE A 28 -30.27 -6.71 7.29
CA ILE A 28 -30.11 -7.98 6.59
C ILE A 28 -31.23 -8.92 7.02
N LEU A 29 -31.98 -9.45 6.06
CA LEU A 29 -33.01 -10.44 6.24
C LEU A 29 -32.44 -11.86 6.01
N ASP A 30 -33.20 -12.88 6.35
CA ASP A 30 -32.83 -14.29 6.14
C ASP A 30 -32.55 -14.60 4.67
N ASP A 31 -33.26 -13.97 3.75
CA ASP A 31 -33.17 -14.19 2.29
C ASP A 31 -33.09 -12.87 1.51
N GLY A 32 -32.53 -11.84 2.08
CA GLY A 32 -32.50 -10.57 1.37
C GLY A 32 -31.98 -9.42 2.21
N VAL A 33 -32.45 -8.21 1.84
CA VAL A 33 -32.15 -6.97 2.54
C VAL A 33 -33.30 -6.00 2.49
N LYS A 34 -33.64 -5.39 3.63
CA LYS A 34 -34.46 -4.20 3.72
C LYS A 34 -33.56 -2.98 3.91
N PHE A 35 -33.85 -1.90 3.20
CA PHE A 35 -33.07 -0.67 3.33
C PHE A 35 -33.89 0.56 3.05
N SER A 36 -33.45 1.70 3.54
CA SER A 36 -34.05 3.00 3.31
C SER A 36 -33.04 3.97 2.72
N ILE A 37 -33.52 4.76 1.76
CA ILE A 37 -32.78 5.88 1.17
C ILE A 37 -33.63 7.13 1.40
N ASP A 38 -33.17 8.06 2.26
CA ASP A 38 -33.88 9.28 2.62
C ASP A 38 -35.32 9.04 3.06
N GLY A 39 -35.57 7.98 3.84
CA GLY A 39 -36.87 7.59 4.34
C GLY A 39 -37.72 6.75 3.39
N LYS A 40 -37.31 6.54 2.15
CA LYS A 40 -37.99 5.64 1.21
C LYS A 40 -37.52 4.21 1.42
N GLU A 41 -38.37 3.36 1.96
CA GLU A 41 -38.06 1.95 2.21
C GLU A 41 -38.11 1.10 0.94
N ARG A 42 -37.26 0.09 0.90
CA ARG A 42 -37.17 -0.94 -0.15
C ARG A 42 -36.84 -2.28 0.48
N THR A 43 -37.38 -3.35 -0.11
CA THR A 43 -37.04 -4.73 0.29
C THR A 43 -36.72 -5.54 -0.94
N LEU A 44 -35.59 -6.23 -0.92
CA LEU A 44 -35.16 -7.18 -1.94
C LEU A 44 -35.01 -8.55 -1.27
N THR A 45 -35.58 -9.58 -1.89
CA THR A 45 -35.59 -10.96 -1.41
C THR A 45 -35.16 -11.92 -2.52
N GLY A 46 -35.01 -13.20 -2.23
CA GLY A 46 -34.57 -14.21 -3.18
C GLY A 46 -33.05 -14.29 -3.35
N PHE A 47 -32.30 -13.82 -2.36
CA PHE A 47 -30.84 -13.71 -2.44
C PHE A 47 -30.10 -15.04 -2.25
N ASP A 48 -30.73 -16.05 -1.70
CA ASP A 48 -30.15 -17.37 -1.45
C ASP A 48 -29.78 -18.13 -2.75
N ALA A 49 -30.49 -17.83 -3.84
CA ALA A 49 -30.22 -18.35 -5.18
C ALA A 49 -29.19 -17.55 -5.99
N LEU A 50 -28.74 -16.39 -5.48
CA LEU A 50 -27.90 -15.45 -6.23
C LEU A 50 -26.43 -15.54 -5.84
N THR A 51 -25.56 -15.20 -6.80
CA THR A 51 -24.15 -14.94 -6.52
C THR A 51 -23.96 -13.59 -5.81
N ASN A 52 -22.83 -13.42 -5.14
CA ASN A 52 -22.51 -12.15 -4.48
C ASN A 52 -22.55 -10.92 -5.40
N ASN A 53 -22.21 -11.07 -6.68
CA ASN A 53 -22.24 -9.96 -7.63
C ASN A 53 -23.67 -9.66 -8.09
N GLU A 54 -24.51 -10.66 -8.26
CA GLU A 54 -25.93 -10.47 -8.61
C GLU A 54 -26.67 -9.76 -7.49
N MET A 55 -26.50 -10.19 -6.22
CA MET A 55 -27.07 -9.50 -5.05
C MET A 55 -26.66 -8.01 -5.00
N LYS A 56 -25.34 -7.74 -5.15
CA LYS A 56 -24.85 -6.36 -5.16
C LYS A 56 -25.39 -5.56 -6.35
N SER A 57 -25.52 -6.17 -7.52
CA SER A 57 -26.08 -5.53 -8.71
C SER A 57 -27.55 -5.13 -8.51
N LEU A 58 -28.36 -5.99 -7.89
CA LEU A 58 -29.74 -5.67 -7.58
C LEU A 58 -29.85 -4.49 -6.62
N ILE A 59 -29.10 -4.51 -5.52
CA ILE A 59 -29.04 -3.41 -4.56
C ILE A 59 -28.59 -2.12 -5.27
N TYR A 60 -27.49 -2.18 -6.03
CA TYR A 60 -26.92 -1.02 -6.71
C TYR A 60 -27.89 -0.36 -7.69
N LYS A 61 -28.67 -1.15 -8.43
CA LYS A 61 -29.71 -0.63 -9.34
C LYS A 61 -30.79 0.17 -8.64
N GLU A 62 -31.14 -0.17 -7.40
CA GLU A 62 -32.09 0.63 -6.61
C GLU A 62 -31.51 2.00 -6.22
N PHE A 63 -30.20 2.06 -5.91
CA PHE A 63 -29.52 3.34 -5.67
C PHE A 63 -29.40 4.20 -6.92
N LEU A 64 -29.16 3.58 -8.09
CA LEU A 64 -29.15 4.30 -9.37
C LEU A 64 -30.50 4.96 -9.70
N LYS A 65 -31.62 4.36 -9.33
CA LYS A 65 -32.97 4.97 -9.50
C LYS A 65 -33.13 6.28 -8.71
N GLU A 66 -32.38 6.43 -7.61
CA GLU A 66 -32.36 7.66 -6.80
C GLU A 66 -31.21 8.60 -7.19
N GLY A 67 -30.52 8.34 -8.32
CA GLY A 67 -29.40 9.15 -8.80
C GLY A 67 -28.11 9.00 -7.98
N ILE A 68 -27.98 7.92 -7.18
CA ILE A 68 -26.82 7.66 -6.34
C ILE A 68 -25.93 6.61 -7.02
N SER A 69 -24.68 6.96 -7.26
CA SER A 69 -23.69 6.06 -7.86
C SER A 69 -22.39 6.06 -7.05
N LEU A 70 -21.63 4.96 -7.15
CA LEU A 70 -20.28 4.81 -6.60
C LEU A 70 -19.28 4.78 -7.77
N PRO A 71 -18.12 5.46 -7.69
CA PRO A 71 -17.11 5.46 -8.76
C PRO A 71 -16.63 4.04 -9.11
N TRP A 72 -16.53 3.16 -8.12
CA TRP A 72 -16.14 1.76 -8.29
C TRP A 72 -17.32 0.79 -8.48
N GLY A 73 -18.54 1.31 -8.59
CA GLY A 73 -19.76 0.51 -8.72
C GLY A 73 -19.88 -0.55 -7.62
N ILE A 74 -20.01 -1.82 -8.01
CA ILE A 74 -20.09 -2.94 -7.07
C ILE A 74 -18.74 -3.63 -6.79
N LEU A 75 -17.62 -3.08 -7.26
CA LEU A 75 -16.28 -3.56 -6.95
C LEU A 75 -15.84 -3.16 -5.54
N THR A 76 -16.27 -3.88 -4.52
CA THR A 76 -15.93 -3.62 -3.11
C THR A 76 -14.61 -4.29 -2.66
N GLY A 77 -13.89 -4.93 -3.57
CA GLY A 77 -12.62 -5.61 -3.30
C GLY A 77 -11.42 -4.65 -3.27
N ILE A 78 -10.37 -5.05 -2.57
CA ILE A 78 -9.15 -4.24 -2.44
C ILE A 78 -8.23 -4.25 -3.67
N LYS A 79 -8.38 -5.20 -4.58
CA LYS A 79 -7.54 -5.38 -5.80
C LYS A 79 -8.40 -5.46 -7.06
N PRO A 80 -9.00 -4.35 -7.53
CA PRO A 80 -9.86 -4.36 -8.71
C PRO A 80 -9.13 -4.79 -9.99
N LEU A 81 -7.85 -4.43 -10.16
CA LEU A 81 -7.04 -4.83 -11.31
C LEU A 81 -6.92 -6.34 -11.48
N LYS A 82 -6.94 -7.12 -10.39
CA LYS A 82 -6.86 -8.59 -10.47
C LYS A 82 -8.09 -9.19 -11.17
N LEU A 83 -9.26 -8.59 -10.98
CA LEU A 83 -10.49 -8.99 -11.71
C LEU A 83 -10.48 -8.46 -13.12
N TYR A 84 -10.06 -7.21 -13.32
CA TYR A 84 -9.92 -6.58 -14.62
C TYR A 84 -8.98 -7.38 -15.53
N ALA A 85 -7.82 -7.80 -15.04
CA ALA A 85 -6.84 -8.58 -15.79
C ALA A 85 -7.42 -9.92 -16.32
N LYS A 86 -8.33 -10.55 -15.57
CA LYS A 86 -8.98 -11.83 -15.92
C LYS A 86 -10.20 -11.67 -16.84
N ALA A 87 -10.66 -10.45 -17.12
CA ALA A 87 -11.82 -10.22 -17.97
C ALA A 87 -11.41 -10.32 -19.45
N ASP A 88 -12.12 -11.12 -20.24
CA ASP A 88 -11.89 -11.24 -21.69
C ASP A 88 -12.41 -10.00 -22.41
N ASP A 89 -13.59 -9.52 -22.05
CA ASP A 89 -14.21 -8.30 -22.54
C ASP A 89 -14.18 -7.21 -21.46
N LYS A 90 -13.41 -6.15 -21.72
CA LYS A 90 -13.19 -5.06 -20.77
C LYS A 90 -14.40 -4.11 -20.66
N GLU A 91 -15.12 -3.88 -21.78
CA GLU A 91 -16.34 -3.05 -21.76
C GLU A 91 -17.48 -3.78 -21.04
N ALA A 92 -17.68 -5.08 -21.33
CA ALA A 92 -18.63 -5.89 -20.59
C ALA A 92 -18.29 -5.97 -19.09
N PHE A 93 -17.02 -5.95 -18.72
CA PHE A 93 -16.58 -5.85 -17.31
C PHE A 93 -17.03 -4.54 -16.69
N LYS A 94 -16.81 -3.41 -17.36
CA LYS A 94 -17.20 -2.08 -16.90
C LYS A 94 -18.71 -2.00 -16.61
N GLU A 95 -19.51 -2.44 -17.58
CA GLU A 95 -20.98 -2.47 -17.47
C GLU A 95 -21.44 -3.40 -16.34
N LYS A 96 -20.91 -4.61 -16.28
CA LYS A 96 -21.26 -5.62 -15.27
C LYS A 96 -21.01 -5.15 -13.84
N PHE A 97 -19.94 -4.40 -13.62
CA PHE A 97 -19.55 -3.92 -12.30
C PHE A 97 -19.96 -2.47 -12.03
N PHE A 98 -20.58 -1.78 -13.00
CA PHE A 98 -21.00 -0.37 -12.90
C PHE A 98 -19.84 0.58 -12.58
N VAL A 99 -18.67 0.32 -13.14
CA VAL A 99 -17.47 1.14 -12.92
C VAL A 99 -17.58 2.43 -13.73
N SER A 100 -17.28 3.59 -13.11
CA SER A 100 -17.26 4.87 -13.81
C SER A 100 -16.20 4.92 -14.90
N ASP A 101 -16.38 5.78 -15.90
CA ASP A 101 -15.41 5.97 -16.99
C ASP A 101 -14.02 6.33 -16.46
N GLU A 102 -13.96 7.22 -15.49
CA GLU A 102 -12.71 7.65 -14.85
C GLU A 102 -11.95 6.50 -14.18
N LYS A 103 -12.64 5.67 -13.40
CA LYS A 103 -11.98 4.53 -12.72
C LYS A 103 -11.67 3.39 -13.69
N PHE A 104 -12.43 3.26 -14.74
CA PHE A 104 -12.14 2.32 -15.82
C PHE A 104 -10.88 2.74 -16.59
N GLU A 105 -10.76 4.00 -16.99
CA GLU A 105 -9.55 4.56 -17.61
C GLU A 105 -8.32 4.37 -16.71
N LEU A 106 -8.45 4.65 -15.42
CA LEU A 106 -7.38 4.44 -14.45
C LEU A 106 -6.91 2.97 -14.44
N MET A 107 -7.85 2.01 -14.46
CA MET A 107 -7.51 0.58 -14.53
C MET A 107 -6.79 0.22 -15.83
N GLU A 108 -7.27 0.72 -16.96
CA GLU A 108 -6.64 0.47 -18.27
C GLU A 108 -5.20 1.00 -18.32
N ARG A 109 -4.98 2.25 -17.92
CA ARG A 109 -3.66 2.88 -17.89
C ARG A 109 -2.72 2.12 -16.94
N THR A 110 -3.21 1.78 -15.74
CA THR A 110 -2.44 1.01 -14.76
C THR A 110 -2.06 -0.36 -15.33
N PHE A 111 -3.00 -1.06 -15.94
CA PHE A 111 -2.77 -2.40 -16.51
C PHE A 111 -1.74 -2.36 -17.64
N LYS A 112 -1.77 -1.33 -18.49
CA LYS A 112 -0.79 -1.14 -19.57
C LYS A 112 0.61 -0.87 -19.03
N ASN A 113 0.73 -0.05 -17.98
CA ASN A 113 2.03 0.40 -17.47
C ASN A 113 2.68 -0.55 -16.44
N GLN A 114 1.92 -1.50 -15.88
CA GLN A 114 2.46 -2.50 -14.95
C GLN A 114 3.12 -3.71 -15.63
N HIS A 115 3.22 -3.70 -16.98
CA HIS A 115 3.74 -4.83 -17.72
C HIS A 115 5.22 -5.10 -17.43
N LEU A 116 5.54 -6.29 -16.96
CA LEU A 116 6.91 -6.77 -16.81
C LEU A 116 7.37 -7.43 -18.12
N ASN A 117 8.58 -7.08 -18.56
CA ASN A 117 9.17 -7.64 -19.80
C ASN A 117 9.80 -9.04 -19.58
N PHE A 118 9.39 -9.73 -18.52
CA PHE A 118 9.86 -11.07 -18.17
C PHE A 118 8.78 -11.81 -17.39
N GLU A 119 8.89 -13.13 -17.35
CA GLU A 119 8.02 -13.98 -16.50
C GLU A 119 8.50 -13.90 -15.05
N PRO A 120 7.68 -13.38 -14.12
CA PRO A 120 8.09 -13.21 -12.73
C PRO A 120 8.18 -14.54 -12.00
N LYS A 121 9.27 -14.75 -11.24
CA LYS A 121 9.52 -15.96 -10.46
C LYS A 121 9.03 -15.83 -9.01
N TYR A 122 9.64 -14.95 -8.24
CA TYR A 122 9.31 -14.63 -6.84
C TYR A 122 10.06 -13.37 -6.40
N SER A 123 9.67 -12.83 -5.24
CA SER A 123 10.35 -11.70 -4.60
C SER A 123 10.67 -11.99 -3.14
N LEU A 124 11.64 -11.25 -2.60
CA LEU A 124 11.93 -11.27 -1.16
C LEU A 124 11.48 -9.95 -0.51
N TYR A 125 11.00 -10.05 0.72
CA TYR A 125 10.67 -8.92 1.56
C TYR A 125 11.40 -9.01 2.89
N ILE A 126 12.14 -7.98 3.27
CA ILE A 126 12.86 -7.92 4.55
C ILE A 126 12.24 -6.82 5.40
N HIS A 127 11.69 -7.21 6.54
CA HIS A 127 10.97 -6.32 7.43
C HIS A 127 11.87 -5.80 8.54
N ILE A 128 12.07 -4.48 8.58
CA ILE A 128 12.82 -3.76 9.64
C ILE A 128 11.82 -2.94 10.45
N PRO A 129 11.30 -3.45 11.60
CA PRO A 129 10.18 -2.85 12.33
C PRO A 129 10.61 -1.74 13.30
N PHE A 130 11.55 -0.89 12.91
CA PHE A 130 12.07 0.19 13.76
C PHE A 130 11.77 1.55 13.15
N CYS A 131 11.41 2.54 14.00
CA CYS A 131 11.20 3.93 13.59
C CYS A 131 11.82 4.89 14.61
N LYS A 132 12.32 6.03 14.13
CA LYS A 132 12.75 7.16 14.95
C LYS A 132 11.53 8.04 15.27
N GLY A 133 10.67 7.55 16.19
CA GLY A 133 9.37 8.13 16.51
C GLY A 133 8.22 7.59 15.66
N ILE A 134 7.00 7.65 16.20
CA ILE A 134 5.78 7.14 15.56
C ILE A 134 4.94 8.31 15.05
N CYS A 135 4.67 8.31 13.74
CA CYS A 135 3.76 9.29 13.13
C CYS A 135 2.31 9.04 13.59
N SER A 136 1.54 10.11 13.83
CA SER A 136 0.19 10.01 14.40
C SER A 136 -0.80 9.21 13.54
N TYR A 137 -0.64 9.23 12.23
CA TYR A 137 -1.46 8.48 11.26
C TYR A 137 -1.03 7.02 11.08
N CYS A 138 0.19 6.64 11.51
CA CYS A 138 0.77 5.35 11.18
C CYS A 138 0.09 4.20 11.93
N SER A 139 -0.33 3.18 11.17
CA SER A 139 -0.96 1.96 11.70
C SER A 139 -0.09 0.72 11.60
N PHE A 140 1.12 0.84 11.06
CA PHE A 140 2.05 -0.28 10.96
C PHE A 140 2.57 -0.71 12.33
N TYR A 141 2.94 -1.99 12.43
CA TYR A 141 3.61 -2.49 13.62
C TYR A 141 5.07 -2.08 13.56
N THR A 142 5.43 -1.07 14.35
CA THR A 142 6.79 -0.55 14.44
C THR A 142 7.17 -0.30 15.89
N ASN A 143 8.46 -0.31 16.14
CA ASN A 143 9.06 -0.09 17.44
C ASN A 143 9.76 1.26 17.45
N ASP A 144 9.41 2.10 18.42
CA ASP A 144 9.99 3.43 18.58
C ASP A 144 11.34 3.33 19.28
N ILE A 145 12.42 3.53 18.51
CA ILE A 145 13.79 3.47 19.03
C ILE A 145 14.17 4.66 19.91
N THR A 146 13.34 5.71 19.96
CA THR A 146 13.56 6.84 20.88
C THR A 146 13.08 6.53 22.29
N LYS A 147 12.22 5.52 22.46
CA LYS A 147 11.63 5.11 23.75
C LYS A 147 12.30 3.90 24.36
N LYS A 148 12.86 3.01 23.54
CA LYS A 148 13.51 1.77 23.98
C LYS A 148 14.71 1.47 23.08
N ALA A 149 15.82 1.10 23.68
CA ALA A 149 16.98 0.58 22.94
C ALA A 149 16.71 -0.85 22.46
N TYR A 150 17.21 -1.16 21.27
CA TYR A 150 17.13 -2.48 20.66
C TYR A 150 18.52 -2.94 20.23
N ASP A 151 18.77 -4.23 20.35
CA ASP A 151 19.99 -4.86 19.81
C ASP A 151 19.80 -5.12 18.30
N PHE A 152 20.17 -4.14 17.49
CA PHE A 152 20.07 -4.25 16.04
C PHE A 152 20.98 -5.34 15.48
N THR A 153 22.13 -5.58 16.11
CA THR A 153 23.05 -6.63 15.69
C THR A 153 22.40 -8.00 15.81
N LYS A 154 21.84 -8.31 16.97
CA LYS A 154 21.11 -9.55 17.20
C LYS A 154 19.90 -9.69 16.27
N TYR A 155 19.18 -8.57 16.02
CA TYR A 155 18.04 -8.59 15.11
C TYR A 155 18.46 -8.92 13.67
N ILE A 156 19.47 -8.24 13.15
CA ILE A 156 19.96 -8.45 11.77
C ILE A 156 20.58 -9.84 11.61
N ASP A 157 21.32 -10.34 12.61
CA ASP A 157 21.81 -11.71 12.60
C ASP A 157 20.67 -12.72 12.50
N THR A 158 19.61 -12.52 13.28
CA THR A 158 18.42 -13.38 13.23
C THR A 158 17.73 -13.35 11.86
N VAL A 159 17.61 -12.17 11.23
CA VAL A 159 17.05 -12.04 9.89
C VAL A 159 17.91 -12.79 8.86
N ILE A 160 19.22 -12.64 8.92
CA ILE A 160 20.18 -13.34 8.05
C ILE A 160 20.09 -14.86 8.25
N ASP A 161 19.99 -15.32 9.50
CA ASP A 161 19.87 -16.75 9.80
C ASP A 161 18.53 -17.31 9.33
N GLU A 162 17.41 -16.56 9.47
CA GLU A 162 16.12 -16.93 8.87
C GLU A 162 16.21 -17.07 7.35
N MET A 163 16.90 -16.15 6.67
CA MET A 163 17.15 -16.24 5.22
C MET A 163 17.97 -17.49 4.85
N LYS A 164 19.01 -17.80 5.62
CA LYS A 164 19.82 -19.02 5.43
C LYS A 164 19.01 -20.30 5.63
N ILE A 165 18.15 -20.34 6.66
CA ILE A 165 17.26 -21.49 6.92
C ILE A 165 16.31 -21.69 5.74
N GLU A 166 15.66 -20.62 5.26
CA GLU A 166 14.75 -20.69 4.12
C GLU A 166 15.48 -21.13 2.83
N SER A 167 16.72 -20.68 2.62
CA SER A 167 17.54 -21.07 1.46
C SER A 167 17.95 -22.56 1.46
N LYS A 168 17.95 -23.23 2.62
CA LYS A 168 18.14 -24.68 2.70
C LYS A 168 16.89 -25.47 2.33
N ILE A 169 15.71 -24.87 2.51
CA ILE A 169 14.42 -25.51 2.24
C ILE A 169 14.05 -25.38 0.76
N ARG A 170 14.38 -24.24 0.14
CA ARG A 170 14.05 -23.92 -1.26
C ARG A 170 15.09 -23.02 -1.88
N ASP A 171 15.29 -23.15 -3.18
CA ASP A 171 16.16 -22.22 -3.92
C ASP A 171 15.48 -20.87 -4.04
N ILE A 172 16.00 -19.88 -3.30
CA ILE A 172 15.57 -18.48 -3.33
C ILE A 172 16.72 -17.54 -3.70
N SER A 173 17.75 -18.05 -4.41
CA SER A 173 18.98 -17.33 -4.74
C SER A 173 18.82 -16.29 -5.88
N GLU A 174 17.78 -16.41 -6.71
CA GLU A 174 17.55 -15.52 -7.86
C GLU A 174 16.13 -14.88 -7.84
N PRO A 175 15.80 -14.06 -6.81
CA PRO A 175 14.54 -13.33 -6.81
C PRO A 175 14.52 -12.24 -7.89
N ASP A 176 13.33 -11.92 -8.42
CA ASP A 176 13.19 -10.79 -9.33
C ASP A 176 13.43 -9.46 -8.62
N SER A 177 12.96 -9.35 -7.39
CA SER A 177 13.17 -8.16 -6.57
C SER A 177 13.35 -8.48 -5.10
N ILE A 178 14.09 -7.62 -4.41
CA ILE A 178 14.23 -7.62 -2.95
C ILE A 178 13.78 -6.25 -2.44
N TYR A 179 12.87 -6.23 -1.46
CA TYR A 179 12.36 -5.02 -0.85
C TYR A 179 12.64 -5.01 0.64
N ILE A 180 13.40 -4.04 1.10
CA ILE A 180 13.70 -3.81 2.52
C ILE A 180 12.83 -2.67 3.00
N GLY A 181 11.85 -3.00 3.85
CA GLY A 181 10.84 -2.03 4.30
C GLY A 181 10.36 -2.32 5.72
N GLY A 182 9.17 -1.81 6.05
CA GLY A 182 8.52 -2.08 7.33
C GLY A 182 8.22 -0.84 8.15
N GLY A 183 9.13 -0.45 9.04
CA GLY A 183 9.09 0.82 9.77
C GLY A 183 9.85 1.90 9.01
N THR A 184 11.11 2.06 9.36
CA THR A 184 12.07 2.95 8.70
C THR A 184 13.42 2.23 8.70
N PRO A 185 13.73 1.44 7.67
CA PRO A 185 15.00 0.68 7.60
C PRO A 185 16.25 1.52 7.84
N SER A 186 16.25 2.78 7.42
CA SER A 186 17.34 3.74 7.68
C SER A 186 17.47 4.20 9.14
N ALA A 187 16.56 3.76 10.03
CA ALA A 187 16.64 4.07 11.46
C ALA A 187 17.59 3.15 12.25
N ILE A 188 18.02 2.02 11.68
CA ILE A 188 19.07 1.19 12.29
C ILE A 188 20.45 1.76 11.98
N ASP A 189 21.46 1.34 12.74
CA ASP A 189 22.82 1.82 12.51
C ASP A 189 23.40 1.31 11.17
N LYS A 190 24.34 2.09 10.62
CA LYS A 190 24.95 1.85 9.33
C LYS A 190 25.75 0.55 9.24
N ALA A 191 26.38 0.15 10.36
CA ALA A 191 27.14 -1.11 10.39
C ALA A 191 26.22 -2.32 10.17
N ASN A 192 25.03 -2.31 10.79
CA ASN A 192 24.03 -3.37 10.61
C ASN A 192 23.34 -3.28 9.24
N THR A 193 23.09 -2.09 8.71
CA THR A 193 22.61 -1.89 7.33
C THR A 193 23.62 -2.48 6.34
N GLN A 194 24.90 -2.14 6.49
CA GLN A 194 25.96 -2.67 5.64
C GLN A 194 26.09 -4.19 5.72
N ARG A 195 25.97 -4.79 6.91
CA ARG A 195 26.01 -6.25 7.08
C ARG A 195 24.88 -6.96 6.34
N LEU A 196 23.65 -6.45 6.47
CA LEU A 196 22.50 -6.99 5.78
C LEU A 196 22.67 -6.90 4.25
N LEU A 197 23.02 -5.73 3.75
CA LEU A 197 23.20 -5.49 2.31
C LEU A 197 24.37 -6.31 1.74
N LYS A 198 25.47 -6.44 2.48
CA LYS A 198 26.60 -7.30 2.09
C LYS A 198 26.14 -8.75 1.94
N TYR A 199 25.40 -9.29 2.93
CA TYR A 199 24.87 -10.65 2.88
C TYR A 199 23.95 -10.84 1.66
N ILE A 200 23.06 -9.87 1.39
CA ILE A 200 22.18 -9.90 0.22
C ILE A 200 22.98 -9.94 -1.07
N ASN A 201 23.93 -9.04 -1.24
CA ASN A 201 24.73 -8.93 -2.45
C ASN A 201 25.59 -10.16 -2.73
N GLU A 202 26.10 -10.82 -1.67
CA GLU A 202 26.93 -12.03 -1.78
C GLU A 202 26.10 -13.30 -2.08
N ASN A 203 24.81 -13.34 -1.74
CA ASN A 203 24.03 -14.59 -1.78
C ASN A 203 22.85 -14.57 -2.77
N TYR A 204 22.47 -13.41 -3.31
CA TYR A 204 21.31 -13.28 -4.19
C TYR A 204 21.62 -12.54 -5.47
N LYS A 205 20.98 -12.97 -6.58
CA LYS A 205 20.98 -12.24 -7.86
C LYS A 205 19.58 -11.70 -8.10
N PHE A 206 19.44 -10.40 -8.27
CA PHE A 206 18.16 -9.72 -8.39
C PHE A 206 18.18 -8.67 -9.50
N LYS A 207 16.98 -8.25 -9.97
CA LYS A 207 16.83 -7.16 -10.94
C LYS A 207 16.59 -5.81 -10.26
N GLU A 208 15.94 -5.80 -9.09
CA GLU A 208 15.64 -4.61 -8.30
C GLU A 208 15.92 -4.86 -6.82
N LEU A 209 16.66 -3.95 -6.18
CA LEU A 209 16.80 -3.89 -4.73
C LEU A 209 16.28 -2.53 -4.25
N THR A 210 15.17 -2.56 -3.52
CA THR A 210 14.56 -1.36 -2.94
C THR A 210 14.89 -1.25 -1.45
N PHE A 211 15.30 -0.06 -1.02
CA PHE A 211 15.51 0.27 0.39
C PHE A 211 14.62 1.44 0.81
N GLU A 212 13.68 1.19 1.73
CA GLU A 212 12.71 2.18 2.18
C GLU A 212 13.30 3.08 3.28
N CYS A 213 13.96 4.17 2.89
CA CYS A 213 14.49 5.14 3.85
C CYS A 213 13.37 5.85 4.61
N GLY A 214 12.29 6.19 3.93
CA GLY A 214 11.03 6.67 4.50
C GLY A 214 11.08 8.07 5.13
N ARG A 215 12.12 8.40 5.91
CA ARG A 215 12.25 9.65 6.68
C ARG A 215 13.57 10.36 6.37
N ALA A 216 13.51 11.64 6.02
CA ALA A 216 14.70 12.44 5.73
C ALA A 216 15.68 12.52 6.92
N ASP A 217 15.18 12.62 8.16
CA ASP A 217 15.99 12.71 9.38
C ASP A 217 16.77 11.42 9.76
N THR A 218 16.69 10.39 8.93
CA THR A 218 17.46 9.15 9.08
C THR A 218 18.43 8.92 7.92
N MET A 219 18.57 9.91 7.04
CA MET A 219 19.38 9.80 5.82
C MET A 219 20.56 10.78 5.86
N GLU A 220 21.71 10.30 5.46
CA GLU A 220 22.93 11.10 5.31
C GLU A 220 23.82 10.47 4.24
N LYS A 221 24.85 11.22 3.82
CA LYS A 221 25.74 10.80 2.71
C LYS A 221 26.32 9.40 2.92
N GLU A 222 26.79 9.08 4.11
CA GLU A 222 27.40 7.78 4.41
C GLU A 222 26.41 6.61 4.22
N LEU A 223 25.12 6.80 4.56
CA LEU A 223 24.11 5.80 4.26
C LEU A 223 23.93 5.63 2.74
N LEU A 224 23.81 6.73 2.00
CA LEU A 224 23.66 6.67 0.55
C LEU A 224 24.87 6.00 -0.13
N ASP A 225 26.08 6.29 0.33
CA ASP A 225 27.32 5.62 -0.15
C ASP A 225 27.26 4.09 0.10
N ILE A 226 26.70 3.66 1.24
CA ILE A 226 26.49 2.23 1.55
C ILE A 226 25.44 1.62 0.62
N LEU A 227 24.30 2.29 0.43
CA LEU A 227 23.22 1.79 -0.43
C LEU A 227 23.70 1.61 -1.88
N ASP A 228 24.40 2.61 -2.43
CA ASP A 228 24.98 2.58 -3.77
C ASP A 228 26.01 1.46 -3.92
N LYS A 229 26.95 1.37 -2.99
CA LYS A 229 28.01 0.34 -2.96
C LYS A 229 27.43 -1.09 -3.05
N TYR A 230 26.29 -1.35 -2.46
CA TYR A 230 25.67 -2.68 -2.43
C TYR A 230 24.51 -2.86 -3.43
N GLY A 231 24.45 -2.00 -4.45
CA GLY A 231 23.57 -2.18 -5.60
C GLY A 231 22.08 -1.93 -5.30
N VAL A 232 21.78 -1.12 -4.29
CA VAL A 232 20.40 -0.61 -4.13
C VAL A 232 20.08 0.22 -5.37
N SER A 233 19.01 -0.14 -6.06
CA SER A 233 18.57 0.53 -7.29
C SER A 233 17.43 1.51 -7.06
N ARG A 234 16.68 1.34 -5.97
CA ARG A 234 15.56 2.21 -5.63
C ARG A 234 15.56 2.56 -4.15
N ILE A 235 15.28 3.82 -3.85
CA ILE A 235 15.06 4.30 -2.48
C ILE A 235 13.73 5.02 -2.37
N CYS A 236 13.16 5.06 -1.15
CA CYS A 236 11.96 5.83 -0.87
C CYS A 236 12.28 6.98 0.06
N ILE A 237 12.03 8.21 -0.37
CA ILE A 237 12.14 9.45 0.43
C ILE A 237 10.74 10.02 0.56
N ASN A 238 10.01 9.64 1.62
CA ASN A 238 8.57 9.86 1.72
C ASN A 238 8.23 11.12 2.52
N PRO A 239 7.89 12.27 1.88
CA PRO A 239 7.47 13.47 2.61
C PRO A 239 6.13 13.28 3.33
N GLN A 240 5.20 12.55 2.73
CA GLN A 240 3.80 12.37 3.12
C GLN A 240 2.94 13.63 2.90
N THR A 241 3.51 14.81 3.06
CA THR A 241 2.99 16.14 2.72
C THR A 241 4.13 17.11 2.50
N MET A 242 3.88 18.18 1.74
CA MET A 242 4.80 19.29 1.55
C MET A 242 4.32 20.55 2.31
N ASN A 243 3.54 20.35 3.38
CA ASN A 243 3.09 21.38 4.32
C ASN A 243 3.84 21.23 5.64
N GLU A 244 4.65 22.24 6.01
CA GLU A 244 5.50 22.22 7.20
C GLU A 244 4.71 22.10 8.51
N GLU A 245 3.57 22.77 8.61
CA GLU A 245 2.73 22.71 9.81
C GLU A 245 2.07 21.34 9.99
N THR A 246 1.69 20.70 8.88
CA THR A 246 1.17 19.33 8.91
C THR A 246 2.26 18.35 9.32
N LEU A 247 3.50 18.47 8.81
CA LEU A 247 4.61 17.61 9.24
C LEU A 247 4.81 17.64 10.75
N LYS A 248 4.79 18.83 11.37
CA LYS A 248 4.87 18.99 12.82
C LYS A 248 3.70 18.30 13.53
N ARG A 249 2.47 18.52 13.05
CA ARG A 249 1.24 17.96 13.62
C ARG A 249 1.22 16.42 13.58
N VAL A 250 1.73 15.82 12.51
CA VAL A 250 1.77 14.35 12.38
C VAL A 250 3.03 13.71 12.96
N HIS A 251 3.80 14.47 13.75
CA HIS A 251 5.04 14.02 14.42
C HIS A 251 6.15 13.57 13.43
N ARG A 252 6.24 14.26 12.29
CA ARG A 252 7.40 14.16 11.38
C ARG A 252 8.29 15.38 11.57
N ASN A 253 9.24 15.28 12.50
CA ASN A 253 10.05 16.41 12.94
C ASN A 253 11.13 16.85 11.93
N ALA A 254 11.44 16.03 10.91
CA ALA A 254 12.23 16.47 9.78
C ALA A 254 11.39 17.45 8.96
N GLY A 255 11.81 18.70 8.89
CA GLY A 255 11.17 19.73 8.08
C GLY A 255 11.45 19.56 6.59
N LEU A 256 10.86 20.45 5.79
CA LEU A 256 11.05 20.43 4.33
C LEU A 256 12.49 20.73 3.92
N ASP A 257 13.20 21.57 4.66
CA ASP A 257 14.62 21.87 4.35
C ASP A 257 15.49 20.62 4.39
N GLU A 258 15.31 19.76 5.39
CA GLU A 258 16.04 18.47 5.46
C GLU A 258 15.60 17.52 4.36
N LEU A 259 14.31 17.51 4.00
CA LEU A 259 13.81 16.74 2.87
C LEU A 259 14.48 17.16 1.56
N TYR A 260 14.52 18.46 1.25
CA TYR A 260 15.16 18.97 0.03
C TYR A 260 16.65 18.66 0.00
N LYS A 261 17.35 18.89 1.11
CA LYS A 261 18.79 18.59 1.24
C LYS A 261 19.09 17.12 0.96
N VAL A 262 18.31 16.21 1.56
CA VAL A 262 18.49 14.76 1.36
C VAL A 262 18.12 14.34 -0.06
N TYR A 263 17.07 14.92 -0.62
CA TYR A 263 16.67 14.66 -1.99
C TYR A 263 17.77 15.07 -2.98
N GLU A 264 18.29 16.29 -2.88
CA GLU A 264 19.40 16.76 -3.73
C GLU A 264 20.66 15.91 -3.57
N LEU A 265 20.96 15.49 -2.34
CA LEU A 265 22.06 14.57 -2.09
C LEU A 265 21.84 13.22 -2.80
N ALA A 266 20.64 12.65 -2.71
CA ALA A 266 20.29 11.39 -3.34
C ALA A 266 20.29 11.46 -4.88
N ARG A 267 19.97 12.63 -5.46
CA ARG A 267 20.08 12.88 -6.91
C ARG A 267 21.50 12.78 -7.46
N GLY A 268 22.51 12.81 -6.59
CA GLY A 268 23.92 12.58 -6.96
C GLY A 268 24.29 11.11 -7.22
N TYR A 269 23.35 10.16 -7.00
CA TYR A 269 23.48 8.72 -7.20
C TYR A 269 22.53 8.24 -8.30
N ASP A 270 22.70 7.01 -8.78
CA ASP A 270 21.81 6.39 -9.79
C ASP A 270 20.64 5.62 -9.15
N PHE A 271 19.96 6.24 -8.19
CA PHE A 271 18.77 5.67 -7.58
C PHE A 271 17.50 6.08 -8.32
N ASP A 272 16.59 5.14 -8.49
CA ASP A 272 15.17 5.48 -8.68
C ASP A 272 14.61 5.96 -7.33
N ILE A 273 14.12 7.20 -7.28
CA ILE A 273 13.55 7.77 -6.06
C ILE A 273 12.03 7.68 -6.12
N ASN A 274 11.43 7.06 -5.08
CA ASN A 274 9.98 7.10 -4.85
C ASN A 274 9.66 8.09 -3.74
N MET A 275 8.58 8.86 -3.93
CA MET A 275 8.08 9.82 -2.93
C MET A 275 6.59 9.60 -2.71
N ASP A 276 6.17 9.42 -1.44
CA ASP A 276 4.77 9.21 -1.08
C ASP A 276 4.12 10.47 -0.53
N LEU A 277 2.85 10.69 -0.91
CA LEU A 277 1.95 11.66 -0.32
C LEU A 277 0.71 10.96 0.27
N ILE A 278 0.16 11.54 1.33
CA ILE A 278 -1.07 11.06 1.97
C ILE A 278 -2.13 12.17 1.87
N ILE A 279 -3.25 11.86 1.25
CA ILE A 279 -4.45 12.69 1.23
C ILE A 279 -5.30 12.37 2.46
N GLY A 280 -5.79 13.38 3.16
CA GLY A 280 -6.62 13.20 4.35
C GLY A 280 -5.87 13.38 5.66
N LEU A 281 -4.66 13.92 5.66
CA LEU A 281 -3.94 14.26 6.90
C LEU A 281 -4.67 15.36 7.67
N GLU A 282 -4.58 15.29 9.00
CA GLU A 282 -5.27 16.21 9.91
C GLU A 282 -4.92 17.67 9.63
N GLY A 283 -5.96 18.50 9.44
CA GLY A 283 -5.86 19.96 9.26
C GLY A 283 -5.42 20.41 7.87
N GLU A 284 -5.18 19.49 6.93
CA GLU A 284 -4.94 19.84 5.54
C GLU A 284 -6.23 20.09 4.78
N LYS A 285 -6.17 21.02 3.83
CA LYS A 285 -7.24 21.38 2.92
C LYS A 285 -6.86 21.04 1.48
N ARG A 286 -7.83 21.17 0.60
CA ARG A 286 -7.66 20.93 -0.85
C ARG A 286 -6.37 21.53 -1.42
N ASP A 287 -6.11 22.79 -1.13
CA ASP A 287 -4.96 23.52 -1.70
C ASP A 287 -3.62 22.99 -1.17
N ASP A 288 -3.56 22.49 0.07
CA ASP A 288 -2.36 21.88 0.64
C ASP A 288 -1.97 20.62 -0.15
N TYR A 289 -2.96 19.76 -0.47
CA TYR A 289 -2.73 18.55 -1.25
C TYR A 289 -2.28 18.88 -2.68
N ILE A 290 -2.98 19.78 -3.36
CA ILE A 290 -2.63 20.18 -4.73
C ILE A 290 -1.23 20.81 -4.78
N ASN A 291 -0.88 21.67 -3.82
CA ASN A 291 0.45 22.26 -3.72
C ASN A 291 1.53 21.20 -3.42
N SER A 292 1.23 20.22 -2.59
CA SER A 292 2.14 19.10 -2.30
C SER A 292 2.43 18.31 -3.57
N VAL A 293 1.42 17.96 -4.35
CA VAL A 293 1.59 17.24 -5.61
C VAL A 293 2.40 18.06 -6.61
N LYS A 294 2.08 19.35 -6.78
CA LYS A 294 2.83 20.26 -7.69
C LYS A 294 4.32 20.35 -7.30
N LYS A 295 4.63 20.45 -6.02
CA LYS A 295 6.01 20.45 -5.53
C LYS A 295 6.73 19.14 -5.87
N LEU A 296 6.11 17.97 -5.65
CA LEU A 296 6.69 16.70 -6.02
C LEU A 296 6.91 16.58 -7.54
N ILE A 297 5.95 16.98 -8.35
CA ILE A 297 6.10 17.01 -9.80
C ILE A 297 7.29 17.87 -10.21
N SER A 298 7.48 19.03 -9.56
CA SER A 298 8.63 19.92 -9.87
C SER A 298 9.97 19.33 -9.45
N MET A 299 10.03 18.54 -8.39
CA MET A 299 11.22 17.81 -7.97
C MET A 299 11.55 16.66 -8.94
N ARG A 300 10.55 16.12 -9.63
CA ARG A 300 10.65 15.07 -10.66
C ARG A 300 11.32 13.76 -10.18
N PRO A 301 10.84 13.13 -9.10
CA PRO A 301 11.29 11.79 -8.73
C PRO A 301 10.85 10.75 -9.80
N GLU A 302 11.46 9.57 -9.79
CA GLU A 302 11.13 8.49 -10.73
C GLU A 302 9.74 7.90 -10.49
N SER A 303 9.23 7.97 -9.25
CA SER A 303 7.86 7.57 -8.93
C SER A 303 7.25 8.40 -7.79
N ILE A 304 5.93 8.55 -7.84
CA ILE A 304 5.11 9.25 -6.83
C ILE A 304 3.96 8.33 -6.45
N THR A 305 3.75 8.10 -5.15
CA THR A 305 2.60 7.35 -4.67
C THR A 305 1.62 8.27 -3.95
N ILE A 306 0.36 8.24 -4.37
CA ILE A 306 -0.72 8.94 -3.71
C ILE A 306 -1.49 7.95 -2.84
N HIS A 307 -1.41 8.15 -1.54
CA HIS A 307 -2.17 7.39 -0.56
C HIS A 307 -3.38 8.18 -0.10
N ASN A 308 -4.50 7.49 0.11
CA ASN A 308 -5.66 8.02 0.83
C ASN A 308 -5.62 7.49 2.26
N LEU A 309 -5.65 8.38 3.24
CA LEU A 309 -5.55 8.02 4.65
C LEU A 309 -6.65 7.02 5.03
N ALA A 310 -6.24 5.90 5.60
CA ALA A 310 -7.13 4.90 6.19
C ALA A 310 -6.93 4.87 7.71
N LEU A 311 -7.97 5.23 8.45
CA LEU A 311 -7.92 5.20 9.91
C LEU A 311 -8.06 3.77 10.42
N LYS A 312 -6.96 3.19 10.88
CA LYS A 312 -6.95 1.88 11.52
C LYS A 312 -6.76 2.04 13.04
N ARG A 313 -7.34 1.16 13.82
CA ARG A 313 -7.38 1.22 15.30
C ARG A 313 -6.04 1.50 16.01
N ARG A 314 -4.91 1.21 15.36
CA ARG A 314 -3.57 1.44 15.94
C ARG A 314 -3.04 2.86 15.74
N ALA A 315 -3.55 3.60 14.76
CA ALA A 315 -3.14 4.98 14.54
C ALA A 315 -3.58 5.86 15.71
N VAL A 316 -2.71 6.74 16.18
CA VAL A 316 -3.02 7.69 17.27
C VAL A 316 -4.20 8.56 16.87
N LEU A 317 -4.26 9.02 15.62
CA LEU A 317 -5.39 9.79 15.09
C LEU A 317 -6.74 9.04 15.22
N ALA A 318 -6.77 7.72 15.09
CA ALA A 318 -8.00 6.94 15.25
C ALA A 318 -8.47 6.84 16.70
N GLN A 319 -7.60 7.16 17.66
CA GLN A 319 -7.92 7.15 19.09
C GLN A 319 -8.41 8.54 19.60
N ASN A 320 -8.21 9.59 18.79
CA ASN A 320 -8.49 10.99 19.13
C ASN A 320 -9.77 11.52 18.48
N ASP A 321 -10.74 10.67 18.17
CA ASP A 321 -12.01 11.04 17.49
C ASP A 321 -11.84 11.81 16.18
N PHE A 322 -10.66 11.75 15.56
CA PHE A 322 -10.41 12.37 14.26
C PHE A 322 -11.32 11.74 13.19
N LYS A 323 -12.06 12.57 12.48
CA LYS A 323 -12.92 12.16 11.37
C LYS A 323 -12.26 12.50 10.05
N LEU A 324 -12.21 11.52 9.15
CA LEU A 324 -11.78 11.75 7.78
C LEU A 324 -12.77 12.68 7.07
N GLU A 325 -12.25 13.73 6.44
CA GLU A 325 -13.07 14.56 5.56
C GLU A 325 -13.30 13.84 4.23
N ASN A 326 -14.49 14.02 3.65
CA ASN A 326 -14.82 13.43 2.35
C ASN A 326 -14.26 14.31 1.23
N ILE A 327 -12.98 14.11 0.89
CA ILE A 327 -12.26 14.87 -0.14
C ILE A 327 -11.87 13.92 -1.27
N ASP A 328 -12.42 14.11 -2.47
CA ASP A 328 -11.98 13.44 -3.69
C ASP A 328 -11.27 14.45 -4.60
N LEU A 329 -9.96 14.30 -4.71
CA LEU A 329 -9.09 15.08 -5.59
C LEU A 329 -8.44 14.22 -6.67
N SER A 330 -8.86 12.96 -6.81
CA SER A 330 -8.21 12.01 -7.70
C SER A 330 -8.12 12.52 -9.14
N LYS A 331 -9.22 13.06 -9.67
CA LYS A 331 -9.26 13.61 -11.05
C LYS A 331 -8.23 14.71 -11.28
N GLU A 332 -8.14 15.69 -10.38
CA GLU A 332 -7.22 16.81 -10.51
C GLU A 332 -5.76 16.41 -10.32
N ILE A 333 -5.49 15.61 -9.29
CA ILE A 333 -4.15 15.11 -8.98
C ILE A 333 -3.64 14.22 -10.13
N TYR A 334 -4.47 13.31 -10.63
CA TYR A 334 -4.05 12.38 -11.69
C TYR A 334 -3.84 13.12 -13.02
N ALA A 335 -4.69 14.10 -13.35
CA ALA A 335 -4.48 14.94 -14.54
C ALA A 335 -3.13 15.64 -14.49
N GLY A 336 -2.76 16.28 -13.36
CA GLY A 336 -1.46 16.94 -13.21
C GLY A 336 -0.27 15.96 -13.32
N LEU A 337 -0.41 14.74 -12.81
CA LEU A 337 0.62 13.71 -12.95
C LEU A 337 0.75 13.22 -14.40
N TYR A 338 -0.37 13.02 -15.11
CA TYR A 338 -0.37 12.64 -16.53
C TYR A 338 0.29 13.74 -17.41
N GLU A 339 -0.06 15.00 -17.19
CA GLU A 339 0.57 16.14 -17.89
C GLU A 339 2.08 16.21 -17.66
N ALA A 340 2.55 15.82 -16.47
CA ALA A 340 3.97 15.75 -16.14
C ALA A 340 4.68 14.47 -16.67
N GLY A 341 3.95 13.57 -17.36
CA GLY A 341 4.49 12.36 -17.98
C GLY A 341 4.58 11.14 -17.04
N TYR A 342 3.87 11.18 -15.91
CA TYR A 342 3.74 10.01 -15.04
C TYR A 342 2.55 9.16 -15.45
N GLU A 343 2.72 7.84 -15.39
CA GLU A 343 1.66 6.86 -15.62
C GLU A 343 1.45 5.97 -14.40
N PRO A 344 0.18 5.61 -14.07
CA PRO A 344 -0.09 4.73 -12.95
C PRO A 344 0.45 3.32 -13.26
N TYR A 345 1.10 2.66 -12.29
CA TYR A 345 1.67 1.32 -12.48
C TYR A 345 1.24 0.30 -11.44
N TYR A 346 0.68 0.72 -10.31
CA TYR A 346 -0.11 -0.14 -9.45
C TYR A 346 -1.19 0.65 -8.72
N MET A 347 -2.23 -0.06 -8.30
CA MET A 347 -3.31 0.51 -7.50
C MET A 347 -3.91 -0.53 -6.57
N TYR A 348 -4.41 -0.07 -5.44
CA TYR A 348 -5.20 -0.88 -4.53
C TYR A 348 -6.18 -0.02 -3.75
N ARG A 349 -7.28 -0.64 -3.32
CA ARG A 349 -8.27 0.03 -2.46
C ARG A 349 -8.05 -0.38 -1.01
N GLN A 350 -8.30 0.52 -0.10
CA GLN A 350 -8.35 0.20 1.32
C GLN A 350 -9.79 0.41 1.83
N LYS A 351 -10.16 -0.36 2.83
CA LYS A 351 -11.39 -0.12 3.57
C LYS A 351 -11.14 0.99 4.59
N MET A 352 -12.18 1.77 4.90
CA MET A 352 -12.13 2.87 5.87
C MET A 352 -11.17 4.00 5.43
N THR A 353 -11.02 4.22 4.15
CA THR A 353 -10.38 5.41 3.59
C THR A 353 -11.38 6.54 3.47
N ASN A 354 -10.86 7.75 3.33
CA ASN A 354 -11.64 8.89 2.86
C ASN A 354 -12.26 8.56 1.49
N SER A 355 -13.53 8.90 1.29
CA SER A 355 -14.27 8.80 0.01
C SER A 355 -14.20 7.45 -0.70
N ASN A 356 -13.81 6.36 -0.03
CA ASN A 356 -13.63 5.03 -0.63
C ASN A 356 -12.64 5.00 -1.80
N LEU A 357 -11.68 5.91 -1.79
CA LEU A 357 -10.70 6.06 -2.86
C LEU A 357 -9.63 4.98 -2.84
N GLU A 358 -8.99 4.85 -3.97
CA GLU A 358 -7.84 3.99 -4.18
C GLU A 358 -6.52 4.70 -3.82
N ASN A 359 -5.49 3.90 -3.54
CA ASN A 359 -4.10 4.33 -3.50
C ASN A 359 -3.47 3.97 -4.84
N VAL A 360 -2.76 4.90 -5.43
CA VAL A 360 -2.18 4.75 -6.77
C VAL A 360 -0.73 5.21 -6.77
N ALA A 361 0.16 4.38 -7.31
CA ALA A 361 1.51 4.81 -7.61
C ALA A 361 1.69 5.09 -9.09
N PHE A 362 2.33 6.19 -9.36
CA PHE A 362 2.68 6.71 -10.68
C PHE A 362 4.18 6.65 -10.88
N SER A 363 4.62 6.35 -12.08
CA SER A 363 6.04 6.36 -12.43
C SER A 363 6.29 7.04 -13.75
N LEU A 364 7.50 7.56 -13.94
CA LEU A 364 8.02 7.88 -15.26
C LEU A 364 8.17 6.58 -16.08
N ARG A 365 8.17 6.70 -17.40
CA ARG A 365 8.24 5.54 -18.31
C ARG A 365 9.46 4.66 -18.00
N GLY A 366 9.22 3.37 -17.78
CA GLY A 366 10.24 2.37 -17.50
C GLY A 366 10.78 2.40 -16.05
N ARG A 367 10.17 3.20 -15.14
CA ARG A 367 10.58 3.34 -13.75
C ARG A 367 9.60 2.73 -12.75
N ALA A 368 8.70 1.84 -13.20
CA ALA A 368 7.80 1.09 -12.33
C ALA A 368 8.58 0.12 -11.44
N SER A 369 8.26 0.06 -10.14
CA SER A 369 8.89 -0.89 -9.22
C SER A 369 8.41 -2.32 -9.49
N ILE A 370 9.34 -3.22 -9.72
CA ILE A 370 9.10 -4.65 -9.93
C ILE A 370 8.40 -5.26 -8.73
N TYR A 371 8.92 -4.99 -7.53
CA TYR A 371 8.34 -5.50 -6.28
C TYR A 371 6.87 -5.08 -6.11
N ASN A 372 6.57 -3.80 -6.34
CA ASN A 372 5.22 -3.29 -6.17
C ASN A 372 4.24 -3.91 -7.17
N VAL A 373 4.63 -4.05 -8.43
CA VAL A 373 3.81 -4.72 -9.46
C VAL A 373 3.52 -6.17 -9.04
N ILE A 374 4.53 -6.94 -8.64
CA ILE A 374 4.39 -8.34 -8.23
C ILE A 374 3.50 -8.43 -6.97
N SER A 375 3.78 -7.64 -5.95
CA SER A 375 3.09 -7.70 -4.65
C SER A 375 1.64 -7.25 -4.72
N MET A 376 1.35 -6.18 -5.48
CA MET A 376 0.00 -5.63 -5.56
C MET A 376 -0.93 -6.48 -6.41
N ASN A 377 -0.41 -7.17 -7.41
CA ASN A 377 -1.21 -8.04 -8.27
C ASN A 377 -1.23 -9.51 -7.84
N ASP A 378 -0.47 -9.87 -6.78
CA ASP A 378 -0.26 -11.26 -6.36
C ASP A 378 0.18 -12.14 -7.54
N LEU A 379 1.20 -11.69 -8.29
CA LEU A 379 1.65 -12.40 -9.48
C LEU A 379 2.39 -13.68 -9.12
N THR A 380 3.28 -13.60 -8.11
CA THR A 380 4.11 -14.71 -7.65
C THR A 380 4.28 -14.67 -6.14
N SER A 381 4.92 -15.71 -5.59
CA SER A 381 5.20 -15.81 -4.16
C SER A 381 6.14 -14.70 -3.68
N ILE A 382 5.97 -14.29 -2.42
CA ILE A 382 6.87 -13.37 -1.72
C ILE A 382 7.32 -14.06 -0.44
N TYR A 383 8.62 -14.31 -0.33
CA TYR A 383 9.22 -14.84 0.89
C TYR A 383 9.64 -13.68 1.77
N ALA A 384 9.10 -13.63 2.99
CA ALA A 384 9.27 -12.48 3.86
C ALA A 384 9.99 -12.87 5.16
N PHE A 385 10.94 -12.04 5.58
CA PHE A 385 11.83 -12.23 6.71
C PHE A 385 11.75 -11.09 7.69
N GLY A 386 11.96 -11.37 8.97
CA GLY A 386 11.92 -10.34 10.02
C GLY A 386 10.65 -10.38 10.87
N ALA A 387 10.70 -9.73 12.04
CA ALA A 387 9.58 -9.69 12.98
C ALA A 387 8.36 -8.99 12.37
N GLY A 388 7.21 -9.66 12.36
CA GLY A 388 5.97 -9.16 11.77
C GLY A 388 5.87 -9.27 10.26
N ALA A 389 6.88 -9.82 9.59
CA ALA A 389 6.83 -10.09 8.15
C ALA A 389 5.74 -11.10 7.79
N VAL A 390 5.23 -11.00 6.57
CA VAL A 390 4.18 -11.88 6.06
C VAL A 390 4.59 -12.44 4.71
N SER A 391 4.94 -13.71 4.66
CA SER A 391 5.17 -14.41 3.40
C SER A 391 3.84 -14.70 2.72
N LYS A 392 3.83 -14.61 1.39
CA LYS A 392 2.72 -14.97 0.52
C LYS A 392 3.19 -16.14 -0.37
N TYR A 393 2.57 -17.27 -0.23
CA TYR A 393 2.79 -18.41 -1.11
C TYR A 393 1.65 -18.47 -2.12
N ILE A 394 1.99 -18.40 -3.39
CA ILE A 394 1.02 -18.42 -4.49
C ILE A 394 1.26 -19.69 -5.30
N ASP A 395 0.23 -20.53 -5.36
CA ASP A 395 0.16 -21.70 -6.22
C ASP A 395 -1.15 -21.62 -7.02
N LYS A 396 -1.03 -21.30 -8.29
CA LYS A 396 -2.16 -21.04 -9.21
C LYS A 396 -3.10 -19.97 -8.64
N ASP A 397 -4.32 -20.36 -8.25
CA ASP A 397 -5.32 -19.45 -7.67
C ASP A 397 -5.31 -19.42 -6.13
N ASN A 398 -4.49 -20.27 -5.49
CA ASN A 398 -4.40 -20.34 -4.04
C ASN A 398 -3.37 -19.36 -3.51
N LEU A 399 -3.77 -18.61 -2.49
CA LEU A 399 -2.90 -17.68 -1.75
C LEU A 399 -2.89 -18.06 -0.28
N GLU A 400 -1.77 -18.58 0.18
CA GLU A 400 -1.50 -18.84 1.60
C GLU A 400 -0.63 -17.74 2.17
N ARG A 401 -0.81 -17.42 3.47
CA ARG A 401 0.01 -16.45 4.20
C ARG A 401 0.60 -17.08 5.43
N LYS A 402 1.91 -16.90 5.60
CA LYS A 402 2.64 -17.25 6.82
C LYS A 402 3.10 -15.98 7.52
N PHE A 403 2.81 -15.89 8.80
CA PHE A 403 3.08 -14.70 9.61
C PHE A 403 4.22 -14.97 10.57
N ASN A 404 5.21 -14.10 10.61
CA ASN A 404 6.22 -14.10 11.66
C ASN A 404 5.66 -13.40 12.92
N TYR A 405 6.21 -13.76 14.11
CA TYR A 405 5.87 -13.05 15.34
C TYR A 405 6.19 -11.58 15.21
N LYS A 406 5.28 -10.73 15.71
CA LYS A 406 5.46 -9.27 15.69
C LYS A 406 6.40 -8.81 16.76
N ASP A 407 6.32 -9.43 17.95
CA ASP A 407 7.25 -9.16 19.04
C ASP A 407 8.65 -9.64 18.67
N ILE A 408 9.65 -8.78 18.88
CA ILE A 408 11.03 -9.02 18.45
C ILE A 408 11.65 -10.19 19.21
N ASP A 409 11.44 -10.28 20.52
CA ASP A 409 12.03 -11.34 21.34
C ASP A 409 11.41 -12.71 21.02
N LEU A 410 10.09 -12.73 20.79
CA LEU A 410 9.40 -13.95 20.34
C LEU A 410 9.84 -14.37 18.93
N TYR A 411 10.05 -13.38 18.02
CA TYR A 411 10.55 -13.65 16.68
C TYR A 411 11.94 -14.29 16.74
N ILE A 412 12.88 -13.67 17.45
CA ILE A 412 14.25 -14.17 17.61
C ILE A 412 14.23 -15.61 18.16
N LYS A 413 13.49 -15.81 19.27
CA LYS A 413 13.35 -17.15 19.88
C LYS A 413 12.79 -18.19 18.91
N ASN A 414 11.79 -17.79 18.09
CA ASN A 414 11.14 -18.73 17.16
C ASN A 414 12.06 -19.12 15.99
N VAL A 415 12.91 -18.22 15.49
CA VAL A 415 13.86 -18.54 14.42
C VAL A 415 14.85 -19.61 14.90
N TYR A 416 15.44 -19.43 16.09
CA TYR A 416 16.41 -20.38 16.62
C TYR A 416 15.80 -21.68 17.21
N ASN A 417 14.49 -21.71 17.49
CA ASN A 417 13.82 -22.94 17.92
C ASN A 417 13.35 -23.83 16.76
N LYS A 418 13.45 -23.38 15.51
CA LYS A 418 13.12 -24.20 14.32
C LYS A 418 14.21 -25.18 13.91
N ASP A 419 15.37 -25.11 14.56
CA ASP A 419 16.51 -25.99 14.29
C ASP A 419 16.51 -27.27 15.18
N ILE A 420 15.36 -27.63 15.81
CA ILE A 420 15.21 -28.85 16.60
C ILE A 420 14.18 -29.80 15.95
#